data_1fb5c6b5263fedc6d0cfdc8063bdc024
#
_entry.id   1fb5c6b5263fedc6d0cfdc8063bdc024
#
_cell.length_a   1.000
_cell.length_b   1.000
_cell.length_c   1.000
_cell.angle_alpha   90.00
_cell.angle_beta   90.00
_cell.angle_gamma   90.00
#
_symmetry.space_group_name_H-M   'P 1'
#
loop_
_entity.id
_entity.type
_entity.pdbx_description
1 polymer ?
#
loop_
_entity_poly.entity_id
_entity_poly.type
_entity_poly.pdbx_seq_one_letter_code
_entity_poly.pdbx_strand_id
1 'polypeptide(L)' 'MTHTLEPLIRDLLEWIAIRPRTYAEVMDAWRTSCPPLTVWEEANERGLVVRTNSSGQVPSVELTPTGKRFLQEF' A
#
# COMPACT_ATOMS: atom_id res chain seq x y z
N MET A 1 0.23 16.08 -15.42
CA MET A 1 0.50 15.71 -15.11
C MET A 1 0.87 15.08 -13.93
N THR A 2 0.39 15.17 -13.00
CA THR A 2 0.93 14.68 -11.84
C THR A 2 0.19 13.54 -11.27
N HIS A 3 -0.49 12.81 -12.06
CA HIS A 3 -1.30 11.72 -11.56
C HIS A 3 -0.74 10.37 -11.89
N THR A 4 0.56 10.34 -12.18
CA THR A 4 1.19 9.08 -12.54
C THR A 4 1.27 8.12 -11.36
N LEU A 5 1.17 8.62 -10.13
CA LEU A 5 1.23 7.73 -8.97
C LEU A 5 -0.10 7.05 -8.67
N GLU A 6 -1.19 7.63 -9.11
CA GLU A 6 -2.49 7.07 -8.75
C GLU A 6 -2.71 5.66 -9.27
N PRO A 7 -2.40 5.37 -10.55
CA PRO A 7 -2.52 3.98 -10.99
C PRO A 7 -1.62 3.03 -10.23
N LEU A 8 -0.42 3.49 -9.86
CA LEU A 8 0.49 2.65 -9.09
C LEU A 8 -0.02 2.42 -7.68
N ILE A 9 -0.59 3.46 -7.08
CA ILE A 9 -1.18 3.32 -5.75
C ILE A 9 -2.33 2.34 -5.81
N ARG A 10 -3.16 2.43 -6.83
CA ARG A 10 -4.26 1.50 -6.99
C ARG A 10 -3.76 0.07 -7.11
N ASP A 11 -2.71 -0.14 -7.89
CA ASP A 11 -2.13 -1.47 -8.03
C ASP A 11 -1.65 -2.01 -6.69
N LEU A 12 -1.01 -1.16 -5.90
CA LEU A 12 -0.54 -1.55 -4.58
C LEU A 12 -1.71 -1.94 -3.68
N LEU A 13 -2.76 -1.13 -3.69
CA LEU A 13 -3.92 -1.41 -2.85
C LEU A 13 -4.62 -2.68 -3.27
N GLU A 14 -4.75 -2.90 -4.57
CA GLU A 14 -5.38 -4.13 -5.06
C GLU A 14 -4.57 -5.35 -4.64
N TRP A 15 -3.27 -5.24 -4.72
CA TRP A 15 -2.39 -6.34 -4.34
C TRP A 15 -2.54 -6.65 -2.84
N ILE A 16 -2.62 -5.62 -2.02
CA ILE A 16 -2.80 -5.81 -0.59
C ILE A 16 -4.19 -6.37 -0.29
N ALA A 17 -5.19 -5.97 -1.07
CA ALA A 17 -6.56 -6.39 -0.85
C ALA A 17 -6.74 -7.88 -1.11
N ILE A 18 -5.91 -8.48 -1.95
CA ILE A 18 -6.01 -9.90 -2.25
C ILE A 18 -5.79 -10.72 -0.97
N ARG A 19 -4.79 -10.35 -0.20
CA ARG A 19 -4.55 -10.95 1.10
C ARG A 19 -3.63 -10.05 1.89
N PRO A 20 -3.63 -10.17 3.21
CA PRO A 20 -2.71 -9.36 4.01
C PRO A 20 -1.26 -9.65 3.62
N ARG A 21 -0.46 -8.61 3.61
CA ARG A 21 0.96 -8.72 3.25
C ARG A 21 1.80 -8.26 4.42
N THR A 22 2.97 -8.86 4.58
CA THR A 22 3.88 -8.35 5.58
C THR A 22 4.53 -7.08 5.05
N TYR A 23 5.02 -6.26 5.98
CA TYR A 23 5.72 -5.06 5.57
C TYR A 23 6.93 -5.41 4.69
N ALA A 24 7.64 -6.49 5.05
CA ALA A 24 8.78 -6.91 4.27
C ALA A 24 8.38 -7.32 2.86
N GLU A 25 7.23 -7.99 2.72
CA GLU A 25 6.75 -8.37 1.40
C GLU A 25 6.45 -7.14 0.55
N VAL A 26 5.83 -6.13 1.15
CA VAL A 26 5.52 -4.91 0.43
C VAL A 26 6.80 -4.24 -0.04
N MET A 27 7.76 -4.12 0.85
CA MET A 27 9.01 -3.47 0.49
C MET A 27 9.73 -4.25 -0.61
N ASP A 28 9.75 -5.57 -0.50
CA ASP A 28 10.45 -6.38 -1.47
C ASP A 28 9.77 -6.34 -2.84
N ALA A 29 8.44 -6.43 -2.85
CA ALA A 29 7.69 -6.46 -4.10
C ALA A 29 7.76 -5.12 -4.82
N TRP A 30 7.80 -4.02 -4.09
CA TRP A 30 7.68 -2.70 -4.69
C TRP A 30 8.98 -1.93 -4.77
N ARG A 31 10.05 -2.51 -4.27
CA ARG A 31 11.32 -1.79 -4.30
C ARG A 31 11.92 -1.72 -5.70
N THR A 32 11.46 -2.57 -6.60
CA THR A 32 11.94 -2.53 -7.97
C THR A 32 11.20 -1.52 -8.83
N SER A 33 10.10 -0.99 -8.30
CA SER A 33 9.39 0.07 -8.99
C SER A 33 10.25 1.33 -8.99
N CYS A 34 10.01 2.19 -9.93
CA CYS A 34 10.79 3.41 -10.00
C CYS A 34 9.84 4.59 -10.04
N PRO A 35 9.76 5.36 -8.98
CA PRO A 35 10.47 5.25 -7.72
C PRO A 35 9.73 4.33 -6.75
N PRO A 36 10.44 3.43 -6.10
CA PRO A 36 9.76 2.40 -5.31
C PRO A 36 9.11 2.93 -4.05
N LEU A 37 9.81 3.74 -3.30
CA LEU A 37 9.29 4.18 -2.01
C LEU A 37 8.26 5.27 -2.14
N THR A 38 8.21 5.95 -3.28
CA THR A 38 7.27 7.05 -3.44
C THR A 38 5.83 6.55 -3.43
N VAL A 39 5.57 5.41 -4.05
CA VAL A 39 4.22 4.85 -4.08
C VAL A 39 3.78 4.50 -2.66
N TRP A 40 4.65 3.82 -1.92
CA TRP A 40 4.34 3.44 -0.55
C TRP A 40 4.13 4.65 0.34
N GLU A 41 5.03 5.62 0.22
CA GLU A 41 4.95 6.81 1.05
C GLU A 41 3.69 7.61 0.76
N GLU A 42 3.33 7.70 -0.50
CA GLU A 42 2.13 8.44 -0.86
C GLU A 42 0.89 7.74 -0.32
N ALA A 43 0.84 6.42 -0.43
CA ALA A 43 -0.29 5.68 0.10
C ALA A 43 -0.41 5.85 1.61
N ASN A 44 0.73 5.86 2.29
CA ASN A 44 0.73 6.09 3.74
C ASN A 44 0.24 7.49 4.07
N GLU A 45 0.74 8.46 3.34
CA GLU A 45 0.42 9.85 3.61
C GLU A 45 -1.05 10.13 3.38
N ARG A 46 -1.64 9.49 2.40
CA ARG A 46 -3.06 9.65 2.12
C ARG A 46 -3.93 8.83 3.08
N GLY A 47 -3.32 8.05 3.97
CA GLY A 47 -4.08 7.24 4.89
C GLY A 47 -4.77 6.06 4.25
N LEU A 48 -4.22 5.54 3.16
CA LEU A 48 -4.82 4.44 2.43
C LEU A 48 -4.41 3.08 2.96
N VAL A 49 -3.24 3.01 3.59
CA VAL A 49 -2.71 1.77 4.15
C VAL A 49 -2.27 2.02 5.57
N VAL A 50 -2.20 0.94 6.34
CA VAL A 50 -1.73 1.02 7.72
C VAL A 50 -0.87 -0.20 7.99
N ARG A 51 0.21 0.03 8.70
CA ARG A 51 1.07 -1.05 9.14
C ARG A 51 0.64 -1.47 10.54
N THR A 52 0.21 -2.71 10.66
CA THR A 52 -0.19 -3.24 11.94
C THR A 52 0.95 -4.04 12.55
N ASN A 53 1.03 -4.01 13.85
CA ASN A 53 2.13 -4.66 14.52
C ASN A 53 1.60 -5.26 15.81
N SER A 54 1.28 -6.54 15.77
CA SER A 54 0.83 -7.25 16.96
C SER A 54 2.01 -7.81 17.71
N SER A 55 1.85 -7.88 19.03
CA SER A 55 2.92 -8.39 19.86
C SER A 55 3.29 -9.80 19.43
N GLY A 56 4.57 -10.03 19.18
CA GLY A 56 5.04 -11.36 18.82
C GLY A 56 4.83 -11.73 17.37
N GLN A 57 4.38 -10.82 16.54
CA GLN A 57 4.13 -11.12 15.14
C GLN A 57 4.85 -10.12 14.24
N VAL A 58 5.11 -10.56 13.00
CA VAL A 58 5.73 -9.66 12.05
C VAL A 58 4.74 -8.56 11.67
N PRO A 59 5.24 -7.34 11.43
CA PRO A 59 4.37 -6.27 10.98
C PRO A 59 3.71 -6.63 9.65
N SER A 60 2.44 -6.32 9.52
CA SER A 60 1.74 -6.55 8.27
C SER A 60 1.09 -5.25 7.81
N VAL A 61 0.69 -5.24 6.56
CA VAL A 61 0.12 -4.06 5.92
C VAL A 61 -1.31 -4.39 5.51
N GLU A 62 -2.22 -3.49 5.84
CA GLU A 62 -3.63 -3.67 5.50
C GLU A 62 -4.18 -2.37 4.96
N LEU A 63 -5.29 -2.49 4.24
CA LEU A 63 -5.99 -1.31 3.76
C LEU A 63 -6.79 -0.68 4.88
N THR A 64 -6.79 0.64 4.92
CA THR A 64 -7.68 1.37 5.79
C THR A 64 -9.04 1.46 5.12
N PRO A 65 -10.09 1.87 5.86
CA PRO A 65 -11.37 2.14 5.20
C PRO A 65 -11.24 3.16 4.07
N THR A 66 -10.37 4.13 4.24
CA THR A 66 -10.11 5.11 3.18
C THR A 66 -9.49 4.45 1.97
N GLY A 67 -8.57 3.49 2.20
CA GLY A 67 -7.97 2.77 1.10
C GLY A 67 -8.97 1.94 0.34
N LYS A 68 -9.89 1.30 1.06
CA LYS A 68 -10.94 0.52 0.39
C LYS A 68 -11.84 1.41 -0.45
N ARG A 69 -12.15 2.59 0.08
CA ARG A 69 -12.98 3.53 -0.67
C ARG A 69 -12.24 4.00 -1.93
N PHE A 70 -10.96 4.23 -1.81
CA PHE A 70 -10.15 4.64 -2.96
C PHE A 70 -10.28 3.61 -4.09
N LEU A 71 -10.19 2.33 -3.75
CA LEU A 71 -10.33 1.28 -4.76
C LEU A 71 -11.72 1.27 -5.39
N GLN A 72 -12.74 1.53 -4.59
CA GLN A 72 -14.09 1.52 -5.09
C GLN A 72 -14.37 2.70 -6.03
N GLU A 73 -13.74 3.83 -5.74
CA GLU A 73 -13.98 5.04 -6.52
C GLU A 73 -13.07 5.16 -7.73
N PHE A 74 -11.98 4.44 -7.71
CA PHE A 74 -11.03 4.52 -8.81
C PHE A 74 -11.55 3.68 -9.98
#